data_6e409a0764f50a3c66d04e767e32a53e
#
_entry.id   6e409a0764f50a3c66d04e767e32a53e
#
_cell.length_a   1.000
_cell.length_b   1.000
_cell.length_c   1.000
_cell.angle_alpha   90.00
_cell.angle_beta   90.00
_cell.angle_gamma   90.00
#
_symmetry.space_group_name_H-M   'P 1'
#
loop_
_entity.id
_entity.type
_entity.pdbx_description
1 polymer ?
#
loop_
_entity_poly.entity_id
_entity_poly.type
_entity_poly.pdbx_seq_one_letter_code
_entity_poly.pdbx_strand_id
1 'polypeptide(L)'
;MIVVKNKIELRRLINQRIEELGPNCDLNDIDVSGMTNMSHLFYRSKFNGDISQWDVSNVVDMTRMFASSKFDGDISGWDVSRVVSMRKIFSGMTGRLTNKLTNWDTRRCR
;
A
#
# COMPACT_ATOMS: atom_id res chain seq x y z
N MET A 1 9.15 16.33 -1.31
CA MET A 1 8.77 14.92 -1.12
C MET A 1 9.99 14.10 -0.70
N ILE A 2 9.77 13.11 0.14
CA ILE A 2 10.84 12.22 0.59
C ILE A 2 10.87 11.02 -0.36
N VAL A 3 11.98 10.86 -1.08
CA VAL A 3 12.11 9.77 -2.07
C VAL A 3 12.67 8.52 -1.38
N VAL A 4 11.96 7.39 -1.52
CA VAL A 4 12.43 6.09 -1.06
C VAL A 4 12.75 5.20 -2.25
N LYS A 5 13.75 4.32 -2.11
CA LYS A 5 14.27 3.51 -3.21
C LYS A 5 14.03 2.02 -3.03
N ASN A 6 13.75 1.56 -1.82
CA ASN A 6 13.51 0.15 -1.54
C ASN A 6 12.54 -0.02 -0.37
N LYS A 7 12.05 -1.25 -0.22
CA LYS A 7 11.02 -1.56 0.77
C LYS A 7 11.54 -1.44 2.22
N ILE A 8 12.81 -1.72 2.46
CA ILE A 8 13.39 -1.61 3.80
C ILE A 8 13.37 -0.15 4.25
N GLU A 9 13.82 0.74 3.38
CA GLU A 9 13.83 2.19 3.63
C GLU A 9 12.41 2.72 3.85
N LEU A 10 11.48 2.31 2.98
CA LEU A 10 10.08 2.73 3.08
C LEU A 10 9.44 2.24 4.38
N ARG A 11 9.63 0.98 4.74
CA ARG A 11 9.05 0.42 5.96
C ARG A 11 9.59 1.11 7.20
N ARG A 12 10.89 1.42 7.23
CA ARG A 12 11.48 2.16 8.34
C ARG A 12 10.84 3.54 8.51
N LEU A 13 10.64 4.25 7.41
CA LEU A 13 10.02 5.56 7.44
C LEU A 13 8.55 5.49 7.88
N ILE A 14 7.80 4.51 7.38
CA ILE A 14 6.41 4.29 7.79
C ILE A 14 6.33 4.04 9.29
N ASN A 15 7.16 3.15 9.81
CA ASN A 15 7.15 2.83 11.24
C ASN A 15 7.51 4.03 12.10
N GLN A 16 8.48 4.83 11.66
CA GLN A 16 8.85 6.07 12.33
C GLN A 16 7.69 7.05 12.38
N ARG A 17 6.98 7.23 11.25
CA ARG A 17 5.83 8.14 11.18
C ARG A 17 4.67 7.68 12.08
N ILE A 18 4.41 6.39 12.11
CA ILE A 18 3.38 5.83 12.99
C ILE A 18 3.74 6.10 14.46
N GLU A 19 4.99 5.91 14.81
CA GLU A 19 5.48 6.13 16.18
C GLU A 19 5.38 7.60 16.58
N GLU A 20 5.73 8.52 15.67
CA GLU A 20 5.74 9.95 15.95
C GLU A 20 4.37 10.61 15.85
N LEU A 21 3.55 10.19 14.88
CA LEU A 21 2.32 10.87 14.51
C LEU A 21 1.06 10.02 14.72
N GLY A 22 1.22 8.75 15.05
CA GLY A 22 0.12 7.83 15.23
C GLY A 22 -0.27 7.07 13.96
N PRO A 23 -1.14 6.05 14.11
CA PRO A 23 -1.46 5.15 12.99
C PRO A 23 -2.32 5.77 11.88
N ASN A 24 -2.91 6.93 12.12
CA ASN A 24 -3.76 7.60 11.13
C ASN A 24 -3.03 8.71 10.37
N CYS A 25 -1.71 8.71 10.39
CA CYS A 25 -0.91 9.77 9.78
C CYS A 25 -1.02 9.78 8.25
N ASP A 26 -0.74 10.95 7.66
CA ASP A 26 -0.68 11.15 6.22
C ASP A 26 0.73 10.83 5.74
N LEU A 27 0.85 9.90 4.78
CA LEU A 27 2.13 9.48 4.20
C LEU A 27 2.28 9.92 2.75
N ASN A 28 1.41 10.82 2.25
CA ASN A 28 1.43 11.22 0.84
C ASN A 28 2.64 12.10 0.47
N ASP A 29 3.41 12.55 1.44
CA ASP A 29 4.68 13.27 1.20
C ASP A 29 5.86 12.33 0.91
N ILE A 30 5.63 11.01 0.94
CA ILE A 30 6.65 10.03 0.57
C ILE A 30 6.50 9.71 -0.92
N ASP A 31 7.57 9.88 -1.68
CA ASP A 31 7.61 9.53 -3.09
C ASP A 31 7.99 8.04 -3.24
N VAL A 32 7.00 7.22 -3.57
CA VAL A 32 7.17 5.78 -3.76
C VAL A 32 7.21 5.37 -5.23
N SER A 33 7.31 6.35 -6.15
CA SER A 33 7.19 6.09 -7.59
C SER A 33 8.25 5.15 -8.15
N GLY A 34 9.41 5.05 -7.52
CA GLY A 34 10.45 4.11 -7.91
C GLY A 34 10.31 2.70 -7.34
N MET A 35 9.28 2.46 -6.54
CA MET A 35 9.09 1.15 -5.89
C MET A 35 8.50 0.14 -6.87
N THR A 36 9.05 -1.08 -6.87
CA THR A 36 8.53 -2.19 -7.65
C THR A 36 7.99 -3.32 -6.78
N ASN A 37 8.41 -3.40 -5.53
CA ASN A 37 7.98 -4.45 -4.60
C ASN A 37 7.41 -3.80 -3.34
N MET A 38 6.10 -3.99 -3.13
CA MET A 38 5.40 -3.56 -1.92
C MET A 38 4.80 -4.75 -1.16
N SER A 39 5.33 -5.96 -1.39
CA SER A 39 4.83 -7.14 -0.70
C SER A 39 4.99 -6.99 0.82
N HIS A 40 3.95 -7.34 1.56
CA HIS A 40 3.90 -7.32 3.02
C HIS A 40 4.11 -5.93 3.64
N LEU A 41 4.03 -4.85 2.87
CA LEU A 41 4.39 -3.51 3.37
C LEU A 41 3.59 -3.11 4.61
N PHE A 42 2.30 -3.36 4.62
CA PHE A 42 1.41 -3.09 5.76
C PHE A 42 0.88 -4.37 6.40
N TYR A 43 1.57 -5.49 6.21
CA TYR A 43 1.16 -6.77 6.78
C TYR A 43 1.11 -6.67 8.31
N ARG A 44 -0.05 -7.00 8.88
CA ARG A 44 -0.34 -6.90 10.32
C ARG A 44 -0.09 -5.50 10.89
N SER A 45 -0.09 -4.49 10.04
CA SER A 45 0.16 -3.12 10.46
C SER A 45 -1.09 -2.49 11.07
N LYS A 46 -0.88 -1.61 12.03
CA LYS A 46 -1.93 -0.78 12.59
C LYS A 46 -2.16 0.51 11.81
N PHE A 47 -1.40 0.76 10.75
CA PHE A 47 -1.56 1.95 9.93
C PHE A 47 -2.96 2.02 9.32
N ASN A 48 -3.61 3.16 9.48
CA ASN A 48 -4.89 3.47 8.86
C ASN A 48 -4.94 4.96 8.50
N GLY A 49 -3.91 5.46 7.85
CA GLY A 49 -3.81 6.85 7.42
C GLY A 49 -4.07 7.01 5.93
N ASP A 50 -3.48 8.04 5.34
CA ASP A 50 -3.74 8.42 3.96
C ASP A 50 -2.52 8.13 3.08
N ILE A 51 -2.73 7.27 2.09
CA ILE A 51 -1.77 6.95 1.02
C ILE A 51 -2.45 7.04 -0.35
N SER A 52 -3.55 7.78 -0.44
CA SER A 52 -4.35 7.88 -1.67
C SER A 52 -3.60 8.49 -2.84
N GLN A 53 -2.59 9.30 -2.58
CA GLN A 53 -1.81 10.00 -3.61
C GLN A 53 -0.50 9.28 -3.98
N TRP A 54 -0.25 8.12 -3.40
CA TRP A 54 0.93 7.34 -3.77
C TRP A 54 0.89 6.94 -5.24
N ASP A 55 1.99 7.17 -5.96
CA ASP A 55 2.19 6.66 -7.31
C ASP A 55 2.76 5.25 -7.21
N VAL A 56 1.88 4.25 -7.40
CA VAL A 56 2.26 2.83 -7.35
C VAL A 56 2.34 2.20 -8.75
N SER A 57 2.40 3.05 -9.79
CA SER A 57 2.31 2.60 -11.18
C SER A 57 3.45 1.68 -11.63
N ASN A 58 4.58 1.67 -10.91
CA ASN A 58 5.71 0.80 -11.19
C ASN A 58 5.74 -0.47 -10.33
N VAL A 59 4.79 -0.62 -9.42
CA VAL A 59 4.76 -1.77 -8.51
C VAL A 59 4.31 -3.01 -9.25
N VAL A 60 5.06 -4.09 -9.10
CA VAL A 60 4.84 -5.39 -9.73
C VAL A 60 4.32 -6.42 -8.73
N ASP A 61 4.75 -6.32 -7.47
CA ASP A 61 4.39 -7.29 -6.43
C ASP A 61 3.72 -6.58 -5.24
N MET A 62 2.45 -6.93 -5.01
CA MET A 62 1.66 -6.47 -3.85
C MET A 62 1.17 -7.65 -3.01
N THR A 63 1.88 -8.78 -3.06
CA THR A 63 1.52 -9.96 -2.28
C THR A 63 1.38 -9.60 -0.81
N ARG A 64 0.21 -9.88 -0.21
CA ARG A 64 -0.09 -9.66 1.21
C ARG A 64 0.17 -8.24 1.72
N MET A 65 0.15 -7.25 0.83
CA MET A 65 0.48 -5.87 1.21
C MET A 65 -0.35 -5.37 2.39
N PHE A 66 -1.64 -5.68 2.43
CA PHE A 66 -2.55 -5.26 3.49
C PHE A 66 -3.10 -6.43 4.30
N ALA A 67 -2.53 -7.62 4.18
CA ALA A 67 -3.05 -8.78 4.88
C ALA A 67 -3.03 -8.55 6.40
N SER A 68 -4.15 -8.86 7.06
CA SER A 68 -4.33 -8.68 8.51
C SER A 68 -4.06 -7.25 9.00
N SER A 69 -4.20 -6.28 8.11
CA SER A 69 -3.94 -4.86 8.38
C SER A 69 -5.23 -4.16 8.84
N LYS A 70 -5.08 -3.05 9.52
CA LYS A 70 -6.17 -2.17 9.95
C LYS A 70 -6.52 -1.09 8.93
N PHE A 71 -5.85 -1.07 7.79
CA PHE A 71 -6.03 -0.05 6.77
C PHE A 71 -7.45 -0.08 6.18
N ASP A 72 -8.08 1.09 6.12
CA ASP A 72 -9.40 1.27 5.52
C ASP A 72 -9.46 2.57 4.70
N GLY A 73 -8.33 2.99 4.14
CA GLY A 73 -8.23 4.20 3.35
C GLY A 73 -8.69 4.01 1.90
N ASP A 74 -8.74 5.12 1.17
CA ASP A 74 -9.14 5.13 -0.24
C ASP A 74 -7.90 4.96 -1.12
N ILE A 75 -7.83 3.82 -1.82
CA ILE A 75 -6.79 3.52 -2.81
C ILE A 75 -7.41 3.22 -4.18
N SER A 76 -8.65 3.64 -4.40
CA SER A 76 -9.35 3.41 -5.66
C SER A 76 -8.70 4.12 -6.85
N GLY A 77 -7.97 5.20 -6.60
CA GLY A 77 -7.26 5.95 -7.65
C GLY A 77 -5.89 5.38 -8.03
N TRP A 78 -5.44 4.32 -7.37
CA TRP A 78 -4.14 3.74 -7.67
C TRP A 78 -4.12 3.08 -9.05
N ASP A 79 -3.06 3.35 -9.83
CA ASP A 79 -2.77 2.63 -11.06
C ASP A 79 -2.00 1.35 -10.70
N VAL A 80 -2.70 0.22 -10.72
CA VAL A 80 -2.13 -1.09 -10.40
C VAL A 80 -1.95 -1.96 -11.64
N SER A 81 -1.94 -1.35 -12.83
CA SER A 81 -1.96 -2.06 -14.10
C SER A 81 -0.70 -2.90 -14.35
N ARG A 82 0.42 -2.61 -13.69
CA ARG A 82 1.65 -3.40 -13.80
C ARG A 82 1.78 -4.51 -12.76
N VAL A 83 0.87 -4.57 -11.79
CA VAL A 83 0.95 -5.58 -10.73
C VAL A 83 0.64 -6.96 -11.28
N VAL A 84 1.55 -7.90 -11.05
CA VAL A 84 1.38 -9.31 -11.47
C VAL A 84 1.01 -10.21 -10.31
N SER A 85 1.24 -9.81 -9.07
CA SER A 85 0.81 -10.58 -7.90
C SER A 85 0.11 -9.68 -6.88
N MET A 86 -1.13 -10.00 -6.61
CA MET A 86 -1.92 -9.45 -5.50
C MET A 86 -2.36 -10.59 -4.56
N ARG A 87 -1.58 -11.65 -4.52
CA ARG A 87 -1.94 -12.85 -3.76
C ARG A 87 -2.18 -12.49 -2.30
N LYS A 88 -3.38 -12.78 -1.80
CA LYS A 88 -3.78 -12.55 -0.41
C LYS A 88 -3.61 -11.10 0.06
N ILE A 89 -3.67 -10.15 -0.86
CA ILE A 89 -3.42 -8.73 -0.55
C ILE A 89 -4.31 -8.22 0.58
N PHE A 90 -5.57 -8.66 0.65
CA PHE A 90 -6.53 -8.24 1.66
C PHE A 90 -6.95 -9.36 2.61
N SER A 91 -6.20 -10.43 2.69
CA SER A 91 -6.52 -11.58 3.54
C SER A 91 -6.57 -11.15 5.02
N GLY A 92 -7.63 -11.55 5.72
CA GLY A 92 -7.79 -11.23 7.14
C GLY A 92 -8.26 -9.80 7.44
N MET A 93 -8.59 -9.02 6.41
CA MET A 93 -9.18 -7.71 6.58
C MET A 93 -10.71 -7.78 6.65
N THR A 94 -11.34 -6.81 7.32
CA THR A 94 -12.79 -6.65 7.31
C THR A 94 -13.20 -5.87 6.06
N GLY A 95 -13.66 -6.51 5.11
CA GLY A 95 -14.18 -6.28 3.78
C GLY A 95 -14.52 -4.93 3.15
N ARG A 96 -14.32 -3.78 3.78
CA ARG A 96 -14.73 -2.50 3.18
C ARG A 96 -13.92 -2.12 1.96
N LEU A 97 -12.63 -2.44 1.98
CA LEU A 97 -11.69 -1.98 0.95
C LEU A 97 -12.02 -2.57 -0.42
N THR A 98 -12.43 -3.84 -0.47
CA THR A 98 -12.71 -4.54 -1.73
C THR A 98 -13.83 -3.88 -2.54
N ASN A 99 -14.79 -3.21 -1.89
CA ASN A 99 -15.90 -2.55 -2.57
C ASN A 99 -15.48 -1.25 -3.26
N LYS A 100 -14.32 -0.69 -2.93
CA LYS A 100 -13.82 0.58 -3.47
C LYS A 100 -12.93 0.40 -4.70
N LEU A 101 -12.66 -0.84 -5.13
CA LEU A 101 -11.60 -1.15 -6.10
C LEU A 101 -12.13 -1.65 -7.44
N THR A 102 -13.35 -1.32 -7.79
CA THR A 102 -13.99 -1.79 -9.03
C THR A 102 -13.31 -1.27 -10.30
N ASN A 103 -12.55 -0.18 -10.20
CA ASN A 103 -11.85 0.42 -11.33
C ASN A 103 -10.36 -0.01 -11.44
N TRP A 104 -9.91 -0.91 -10.57
CA TRP A 104 -8.55 -1.42 -10.68
C TRP A 104 -8.40 -2.34 -11.90
N ASP A 105 -7.37 -2.08 -12.70
CA ASP A 105 -7.01 -2.97 -13.81
C ASP A 105 -6.10 -4.09 -13.29
N THR A 106 -6.68 -5.28 -13.12
CA THR A 106 -5.97 -6.44 -12.57
C THR A 106 -5.67 -7.51 -13.62
N ARG A 107 -5.70 -7.15 -14.91
CA ARG A 107 -5.55 -8.12 -15.99
C ARG A 107 -4.21 -8.85 -15.99
N ARG A 108 -3.16 -8.25 -15.43
CA ARG A 108 -1.83 -8.89 -15.32
C ARG A 108 -1.69 -9.78 -14.09
N CYS A 109 -2.61 -9.69 -13.15
CA CYS A 109 -2.53 -10.47 -11.90
C CYS A 109 -2.75 -11.95 -12.18
N ARG A 110 -1.96 -12.77 -11.52
CA ARG A 110 -1.99 -14.23 -11.63
C ARG A 110 -2.60 -14.87 -10.39
#